data_a4c13504ac95a2007a1999098aa50982
#
_entry.id   a4c13504ac95a2007a1999098aa50982
#
_cell.length_a   1.000
_cell.length_b   1.000
_cell.length_c   1.000
_cell.angle_alpha   90.00
_cell.angle_beta   90.00
_cell.angle_gamma   90.00
#
_symmetry.space_group_name_H-M   'P 1'
#
loop_
_entity.id
_entity.type
_entity.pdbx_description
1 polymer ?
#
loop_
_entity_poly.entity_id
_entity_poly.type
_entity_poly.pdbx_seq_one_letter_code
_entity_poly.pdbx_strand_id
1 'polypeptide(L)'
;MTNSNERDPEEDPTRHSAKEPAPGADPAEQQTPDPSPAPGQKRKYVPFEPYNPFIRRTEATFVPHEPKIYVPPRSDDEEDDLIPVDTWRLFVAIELPRTLKREFIDLARSFRPREHERVRWIGQEAMHLTLKFLGDTPTDRVPDIIASLERAASSTGKFSIKVGRTGCFPSFRDPRICWVGLSGELRRLEQLQGRVEGGLVALGFEPEDRKFKPHVTVGRTRPGIRGRFAEDIGVSWRHAPLHSTGTTIPISAIALYRSYLGEDDGARYEQLANLELG
;
A
#
# COMPACT_ATOMS: atom_id res chain seq x y z
N MET A 1 3.16 54.82 48.92
CA MET A 1 3.50 54.07 50.15
C MET A 1 4.11 52.77 49.62
N THR A 2 5.43 52.74 49.42
CA THR A 2 6.46 52.23 50.34
C THR A 2 6.35 50.75 50.51
N ASN A 3 7.28 49.85 50.23
CA ASN A 3 8.74 49.86 50.24
C ASN A 3 9.13 48.46 49.75
N SER A 4 10.03 48.25 48.79
CA SER A 4 11.49 48.05 49.01
C SER A 4 11.87 46.78 49.78
N ASN A 5 12.65 45.91 49.23
CA ASN A 5 14.07 45.58 49.49
C ASN A 5 14.36 44.18 48.96
N GLU A 6 15.23 44.01 47.95
CA GLU A 6 16.69 43.86 48.03
C GLU A 6 17.12 42.69 48.93
N ARG A 7 17.77 41.64 48.37
CA ARG A 7 19.24 41.49 48.28
C ARG A 7 19.61 40.09 47.78
N ASP A 8 20.38 40.04 46.71
CA ASP A 8 21.49 39.11 46.54
C ASP A 8 22.59 39.42 47.60
N PRO A 9 23.59 38.51 47.86
CA PRO A 9 24.58 38.06 46.90
C PRO A 9 25.27 36.72 47.21
N GLU A 10 26.04 36.20 46.18
CA GLU A 10 27.38 35.57 46.21
C GLU A 10 27.56 34.28 47.03
N GLU A 11 28.20 33.23 46.55
CA GLU A 11 29.55 33.02 46.01
C GLU A 11 29.73 31.55 45.54
N ASP A 12 30.41 31.38 44.43
CA ASP A 12 31.21 30.22 43.99
C ASP A 12 32.43 30.01 44.98
N PRO A 13 33.20 28.92 45.03
CA PRO A 13 33.60 28.01 43.98
C PRO A 13 33.95 26.57 44.35
N THR A 14 34.17 25.76 43.30
CA THR A 14 35.11 24.66 43.18
C THR A 14 35.00 23.41 44.06
N ARG A 15 34.72 22.30 43.37
CA ARG A 15 35.50 21.05 43.58
C ARG A 15 35.54 20.15 42.35
N HIS A 16 36.73 19.94 41.87
CA HIS A 16 37.11 18.86 40.97
C HIS A 16 36.71 17.49 41.51
N SER A 17 36.15 16.65 40.64
CA SER A 17 36.44 15.23 40.76
C SER A 17 36.16 14.49 39.47
N ALA A 18 37.25 13.94 38.96
CA ALA A 18 37.46 12.67 38.25
C ALA A 18 36.40 12.17 37.22
N LYS A 19 36.85 12.18 36.04
CA LYS A 19 36.38 11.54 34.82
C LYS A 19 36.67 10.05 34.90
N GLU A 20 35.63 9.20 34.89
CA GLU A 20 35.79 7.78 34.59
C GLU A 20 35.44 7.53 33.10
N PRO A 21 36.18 6.66 32.41
CA PRO A 21 35.95 6.40 30.97
C PRO A 21 34.85 5.39 30.75
N ALA A 22 34.05 5.63 29.69
CA ALA A 22 33.05 4.71 29.19
C ALA A 22 33.69 3.41 28.63
N PRO A 23 33.05 2.26 28.79
CA PRO A 23 33.52 1.00 28.23
C PRO A 23 33.19 0.84 26.74
N GLY A 24 34.21 0.47 25.99
CA GLY A 24 34.27 -0.45 24.87
C GLY A 24 33.26 -0.32 23.73
N ALA A 25 33.75 0.25 22.63
CA ALA A 25 33.19 0.03 21.30
C ALA A 25 33.43 -1.44 20.89
N ASP A 26 32.36 -2.13 20.49
CA ASP A 26 32.42 -3.44 19.84
C ASP A 26 33.13 -3.34 18.48
N PRO A 27 33.97 -4.32 18.14
CA PRO A 27 34.68 -4.31 16.85
C PRO A 27 33.72 -4.65 15.71
N ALA A 28 33.79 -3.85 14.66
CA ALA A 28 33.14 -4.09 13.40
C ALA A 28 33.45 -5.50 12.87
N GLU A 29 32.44 -6.35 12.76
CA GLU A 29 32.49 -7.59 12.00
C GLU A 29 32.75 -7.24 10.52
N GLN A 30 33.96 -7.57 10.07
CA GLN A 30 34.34 -7.58 8.67
C GLN A 30 33.56 -8.71 7.98
N GLN A 31 32.53 -8.35 7.23
CA GLN A 31 31.87 -9.26 6.29
C GLN A 31 32.86 -9.60 5.18
N THR A 32 33.39 -10.82 5.19
CA THR A 32 34.13 -11.40 4.07
C THR A 32 33.17 -11.59 2.86
N PRO A 33 33.58 -11.29 1.63
CA PRO A 33 32.75 -11.54 0.46
C PRO A 33 32.56 -13.04 0.24
N ASP A 34 31.31 -13.42 -0.03
CA ASP A 34 30.87 -14.78 -0.35
C ASP A 34 31.66 -15.33 -1.57
N PRO A 35 32.25 -16.52 -1.49
CA PRO A 35 33.06 -17.06 -2.59
C PRO A 35 32.18 -17.43 -3.80
N SER A 36 32.60 -17.01 -4.98
CA SER A 36 31.96 -17.35 -6.25
C SER A 36 31.83 -18.87 -6.41
N PRO A 37 30.68 -19.37 -6.85
CA PRO A 37 30.46 -20.80 -7.03
C PRO A 37 31.29 -21.36 -8.20
N ALA A 38 31.77 -22.58 -8.03
CA ALA A 38 32.55 -23.32 -9.02
C ALA A 38 31.76 -23.59 -10.33
N PRO A 39 32.42 -23.72 -11.50
CA PRO A 39 31.75 -23.94 -12.77
C PRO A 39 31.00 -25.28 -12.78
N GLY A 40 29.68 -25.24 -13.02
CA GLY A 40 28.82 -26.42 -13.12
C GLY A 40 27.69 -26.51 -12.10
N GLN A 41 27.63 -25.64 -11.11
CA GLN A 41 26.47 -25.60 -10.19
C GLN A 41 25.36 -24.72 -10.76
N LYS A 42 24.18 -25.29 -10.97
CA LYS A 42 22.95 -24.57 -11.30
C LYS A 42 22.67 -23.58 -10.16
N ARG A 43 22.63 -22.29 -10.46
CA ARG A 43 22.28 -21.25 -9.49
C ARG A 43 20.93 -21.60 -8.87
N LYS A 44 20.90 -21.77 -7.54
CA LYS A 44 19.63 -21.84 -6.81
C LYS A 44 18.90 -20.52 -7.05
N TYR A 45 17.64 -20.62 -7.41
CA TYR A 45 16.72 -19.48 -7.50
C TYR A 45 16.79 -18.72 -6.18
N VAL A 46 17.24 -17.48 -6.22
CA VAL A 46 17.14 -16.54 -5.10
C VAL A 46 15.84 -15.78 -5.32
N PRO A 47 14.86 -15.86 -4.42
CA PRO A 47 13.64 -15.08 -4.55
C PRO A 47 13.99 -13.60 -4.65
N PHE A 48 13.31 -12.89 -5.55
CA PHE A 48 13.43 -11.45 -5.72
C PHE A 48 13.17 -10.75 -4.38
N GLU A 49 14.15 -10.00 -3.89
CA GLU A 49 13.94 -9.17 -2.70
C GLU A 49 12.84 -8.13 -2.96
N PRO A 50 11.82 -8.06 -2.11
CA PRO A 50 10.74 -7.12 -2.29
C PRO A 50 11.27 -5.68 -2.22
N TYR A 51 10.75 -4.81 -3.09
CA TYR A 51 11.07 -3.38 -3.11
C TYR A 51 10.92 -2.77 -1.71
N ASN A 52 12.04 -2.43 -1.08
CA ASN A 52 12.05 -1.69 0.17
C ASN A 52 12.09 -0.19 -0.14
N PRO A 53 11.03 0.57 0.13
CA PRO A 53 10.96 2.00 -0.17
C PRO A 53 11.95 2.85 0.66
N PHE A 54 12.62 2.27 1.65
CA PHE A 54 13.59 2.96 2.52
C PHE A 54 15.05 2.71 2.12
N ILE A 55 15.33 1.81 1.17
CA ILE A 55 16.69 1.61 0.66
C ILE A 55 16.89 2.55 -0.53
N ARG A 56 17.87 3.47 -0.43
CA ARG A 56 18.33 4.26 -1.57
C ARG A 56 19.00 3.33 -2.58
N ARG A 57 18.28 2.91 -3.62
CA ARG A 57 18.89 2.44 -4.85
C ARG A 57 19.07 3.64 -5.77
N THR A 58 20.30 4.00 -6.06
CA THR A 58 20.68 4.81 -7.21
C THR A 58 20.30 4.00 -8.44
N GLU A 59 19.42 4.57 -9.30
CA GLU A 59 18.96 3.98 -10.58
C GLU A 59 18.03 2.77 -10.50
N ALA A 60 16.87 2.92 -9.85
CA ALA A 60 15.77 2.00 -10.08
C ALA A 60 14.83 2.56 -11.17
N THR A 61 14.97 2.08 -12.38
CA THR A 61 13.92 2.11 -13.37
C THR A 61 12.67 1.46 -12.75
N PHE A 62 11.56 2.19 -12.71
CA PHE A 62 10.26 1.61 -12.37
C PHE A 62 9.94 0.53 -13.41
N VAL A 63 10.10 -0.72 -13.04
CA VAL A 63 9.55 -1.85 -13.79
C VAL A 63 8.13 -2.01 -13.28
N PRO A 64 7.09 -1.86 -14.13
CA PRO A 64 5.74 -2.24 -13.75
C PRO A 64 5.79 -3.67 -13.22
N HIS A 65 5.15 -3.91 -12.08
CA HIS A 65 5.07 -5.24 -11.52
C HIS A 65 4.35 -6.12 -12.55
N GLU A 66 5.09 -6.97 -13.25
CA GLU A 66 4.47 -8.02 -14.07
C GLU A 66 3.66 -8.91 -13.13
N PRO A 67 2.39 -9.15 -13.47
CA PRO A 67 1.56 -10.02 -12.64
C PRO A 67 2.24 -11.39 -12.57
N LYS A 68 2.49 -11.87 -11.36
CA LYS A 68 2.90 -13.25 -11.15
C LYS A 68 1.75 -14.15 -11.61
N ILE A 69 1.98 -14.88 -12.69
CA ILE A 69 1.02 -15.87 -13.18
C ILE A 69 1.00 -17.00 -12.16
N TYR A 70 -0.17 -17.32 -11.64
CA TYR A 70 -0.36 -18.56 -10.85
C TYR A 70 -0.03 -19.75 -11.73
N VAL A 71 0.99 -20.51 -11.38
CA VAL A 71 1.29 -21.82 -11.99
C VAL A 71 0.96 -22.88 -10.93
N PRO A 72 -0.08 -23.69 -11.14
CA PRO A 72 -0.36 -24.79 -10.23
C PRO A 72 0.83 -25.74 -10.15
N PRO A 73 1.07 -26.43 -9.00
CA PRO A 73 2.10 -27.44 -8.91
C PRO A 73 1.82 -28.54 -9.94
N ARG A 74 2.78 -28.78 -10.83
CA ARG A 74 2.68 -29.86 -11.84
C ARG A 74 2.84 -31.20 -11.14
N SER A 75 1.94 -32.15 -11.44
CA SER A 75 2.22 -33.56 -11.36
C SER A 75 3.06 -33.95 -12.58
N ASP A 76 4.15 -34.67 -12.37
CA ASP A 76 5.20 -34.95 -13.39
C ASP A 76 4.79 -35.87 -14.57
N ASP A 77 3.51 -36.15 -14.79
CA ASP A 77 3.07 -37.24 -15.68
C ASP A 77 2.03 -36.88 -16.75
N GLU A 78 1.76 -35.60 -17.06
CA GLU A 78 0.82 -35.27 -18.15
C GLU A 78 1.38 -34.19 -19.08
N GLU A 79 1.86 -34.60 -20.26
CA GLU A 79 1.90 -33.73 -21.46
C GLU A 79 0.43 -33.55 -21.90
N ASP A 80 -0.28 -32.67 -21.18
CA ASP A 80 -1.65 -32.34 -21.52
C ASP A 80 -1.65 -31.19 -22.52
N ASP A 81 -2.38 -31.31 -23.60
CA ASP A 81 -2.73 -30.23 -24.52
C ASP A 81 -3.28 -29.07 -23.71
N LEU A 82 -2.45 -28.07 -23.49
CA LEU A 82 -2.80 -26.87 -22.65
C LEU A 82 -3.94 -26.15 -23.34
N ILE A 83 -5.18 -26.50 -22.98
CA ILE A 83 -6.34 -25.68 -23.30
C ILE A 83 -6.06 -24.28 -22.65
N PRO A 84 -6.07 -23.19 -23.43
CA PRO A 84 -5.87 -21.87 -22.87
C PRO A 84 -6.93 -21.61 -21.79
N VAL A 85 -6.53 -21.61 -20.53
CA VAL A 85 -7.44 -21.31 -19.43
C VAL A 85 -7.73 -19.80 -19.51
N ASP A 86 -9.01 -19.46 -19.71
CA ASP A 86 -9.41 -18.05 -19.66
C ASP A 86 -9.08 -17.48 -18.29
N THR A 87 -8.36 -16.38 -18.24
CA THR A 87 -7.91 -15.74 -17.01
C THR A 87 -8.52 -14.36 -16.85
N TRP A 88 -8.92 -14.03 -15.64
CA TRP A 88 -9.41 -12.71 -15.28
C TRP A 88 -8.50 -12.05 -14.26
N ARG A 89 -8.23 -10.78 -14.45
CA ARG A 89 -7.48 -10.00 -13.47
C ARG A 89 -8.39 -9.60 -12.33
N LEU A 90 -8.17 -10.20 -11.16
CA LEU A 90 -9.07 -10.08 -10.02
C LEU A 90 -8.44 -9.31 -8.84
N PHE A 91 -9.29 -8.69 -8.02
CA PHE A 91 -8.93 -8.11 -6.74
C PHE A 91 -10.15 -8.05 -5.81
N VAL A 92 -9.88 -8.01 -4.51
CA VAL A 92 -10.88 -7.85 -3.46
C VAL A 92 -10.80 -6.44 -2.90
N ALA A 93 -11.95 -5.77 -2.75
CA ALA A 93 -12.00 -4.41 -2.27
C ALA A 93 -13.28 -4.09 -1.49
N ILE A 94 -13.24 -2.98 -0.78
CA ILE A 94 -14.40 -2.33 -0.16
C ILE A 94 -14.82 -1.14 -1.02
N GLU A 95 -16.08 -1.09 -1.36
CA GLU A 95 -16.70 0.01 -2.09
C GLU A 95 -16.83 1.24 -1.17
N LEU A 96 -16.64 2.43 -1.75
CA LEU A 96 -16.76 3.69 -1.03
C LEU A 96 -18.06 4.41 -1.35
N PRO A 97 -18.62 5.18 -0.41
CA PRO A 97 -19.75 6.04 -0.68
C PRO A 97 -19.50 6.99 -1.84
N ARG A 98 -20.48 7.13 -2.75
CA ARG A 98 -20.35 8.00 -3.94
C ARG A 98 -20.07 9.45 -3.59
N THR A 99 -20.57 9.93 -2.46
CA THR A 99 -20.30 11.28 -1.95
C THR A 99 -18.81 11.51 -1.69
N LEU A 100 -18.13 10.56 -1.06
CA LEU A 100 -16.68 10.63 -0.82
C LEU A 100 -15.89 10.53 -2.12
N LYS A 101 -16.26 9.63 -3.01
CA LYS A 101 -15.61 9.52 -4.33
C LYS A 101 -15.72 10.84 -5.12
N ARG A 102 -16.87 11.52 -5.05
CA ARG A 102 -17.06 12.83 -5.68
C ARG A 102 -16.13 13.88 -5.07
N GLU A 103 -16.04 13.96 -3.75
CA GLU A 103 -15.12 14.87 -3.08
C GLU A 103 -13.65 14.61 -3.49
N PHE A 104 -13.26 13.35 -3.61
CA PHE A 104 -11.90 13.01 -4.06
C PHE A 104 -11.63 13.44 -5.50
N ILE A 105 -12.63 13.43 -6.37
CA ILE A 105 -12.54 14.01 -7.72
C ILE A 105 -12.40 15.54 -7.63
N ASP A 106 -13.17 16.20 -6.79
CA ASP A 106 -13.09 17.67 -6.64
C ASP A 106 -11.74 18.07 -6.02
N LEU A 107 -11.21 17.26 -5.11
CA LEU A 107 -9.86 17.39 -4.58
C LEU A 107 -8.80 17.33 -5.70
N ALA A 108 -8.92 16.35 -6.62
CA ALA A 108 -8.03 16.26 -7.77
C ALA A 108 -8.15 17.49 -8.69
N ARG A 109 -9.35 18.02 -8.89
CA ARG A 109 -9.61 19.22 -9.71
C ARG A 109 -9.07 20.51 -9.09
N SER A 110 -8.84 20.53 -7.77
CA SER A 110 -8.27 21.71 -7.06
C SER A 110 -6.79 21.96 -7.38
N PHE A 111 -6.13 21.02 -8.05
CA PHE A 111 -4.74 21.17 -8.45
C PHE A 111 -4.56 22.20 -9.55
N ARG A 112 -3.43 22.92 -9.51
CA ARG A 112 -3.07 23.84 -10.61
C ARG A 112 -2.94 23.07 -11.93
N PRO A 113 -3.31 23.65 -13.08
CA PRO A 113 -3.35 22.92 -14.36
C PRO A 113 -2.08 22.13 -14.67
N ARG A 114 -0.89 22.74 -14.49
CA ARG A 114 0.39 22.10 -14.77
C ARG A 114 0.69 20.89 -13.87
N GLU A 115 0.22 20.89 -12.65
CA GLU A 115 0.37 19.77 -11.70
C GLU A 115 -0.69 18.71 -12.00
N HIS A 116 -1.90 19.15 -12.32
CA HIS A 116 -3.01 18.27 -12.66
C HIS A 116 -2.65 17.37 -13.86
N GLU A 117 -2.05 17.90 -14.91
CA GLU A 117 -1.64 17.17 -16.11
C GLU A 117 -0.52 16.14 -15.86
N ARG A 118 0.28 16.33 -14.81
CA ARG A 118 1.36 15.41 -14.42
C ARG A 118 0.89 14.20 -13.63
N VAL A 119 -0.36 14.19 -13.20
CA VAL A 119 -0.99 13.11 -12.45
C VAL A 119 -2.07 12.47 -13.32
N ARG A 120 -2.05 11.14 -13.39
CA ARG A 120 -3.17 10.37 -13.91
C ARG A 120 -4.14 10.16 -12.76
N TRP A 121 -5.23 10.90 -12.77
CA TRP A 121 -6.26 10.82 -11.74
C TRP A 121 -7.13 9.58 -11.94
N ILE A 122 -7.52 8.97 -10.82
CA ILE A 122 -8.40 7.81 -10.81
C ILE A 122 -9.85 8.27 -11.02
N GLY A 123 -10.55 7.64 -11.96
CA GLY A 123 -11.97 7.91 -12.18
C GLY A 123 -12.83 7.51 -10.98
N GLN A 124 -13.98 8.15 -10.81
CA GLN A 124 -14.87 7.94 -9.67
C GLN A 124 -15.22 6.46 -9.48
N GLU A 125 -15.55 5.74 -10.55
CA GLU A 125 -15.95 4.34 -10.49
C GLU A 125 -14.77 3.40 -10.16
N ALA A 126 -13.54 3.86 -10.36
CA ALA A 126 -12.33 3.09 -10.09
C ALA A 126 -11.74 3.33 -8.68
N MET A 127 -12.36 4.21 -7.86
CA MET A 127 -11.90 4.46 -6.48
C MET A 127 -12.49 3.44 -5.52
N HIS A 128 -11.64 2.75 -4.80
CA HIS A 128 -12.01 1.73 -3.80
C HIS A 128 -10.90 1.58 -2.75
N LEU A 129 -11.21 0.88 -1.67
CA LEU A 129 -10.21 0.43 -0.70
C LEU A 129 -9.85 -1.03 -1.02
N THR A 130 -8.68 -1.26 -1.60
CA THR A 130 -8.20 -2.60 -1.93
C THR A 130 -7.84 -3.37 -0.67
N LEU A 131 -8.28 -4.62 -0.56
CA LEU A 131 -7.90 -5.56 0.49
C LEU A 131 -6.82 -6.53 0.01
N LYS A 132 -6.94 -7.07 -1.22
CA LYS A 132 -5.95 -7.97 -1.83
C LYS A 132 -6.05 -7.95 -3.35
N PHE A 133 -4.91 -7.94 -4.02
CA PHE A 133 -4.82 -8.23 -5.46
C PHE A 133 -4.58 -9.73 -5.66
N LEU A 134 -5.33 -10.34 -6.59
CA LEU A 134 -5.15 -11.74 -6.97
C LEU A 134 -4.35 -11.88 -8.28
N GLY A 135 -4.32 -10.83 -9.10
CA GLY A 135 -3.68 -10.88 -10.42
C GLY A 135 -4.50 -11.68 -11.43
N ASP A 136 -3.82 -12.19 -12.46
CA ASP A 136 -4.44 -13.00 -13.51
C ASP A 136 -4.77 -14.38 -12.92
N THR A 137 -6.05 -14.68 -12.86
CA THR A 137 -6.63 -15.82 -12.14
C THR A 137 -7.49 -16.64 -13.10
N PRO A 138 -7.33 -17.97 -13.17
CA PRO A 138 -8.20 -18.85 -13.95
C PRO A 138 -9.68 -18.68 -13.57
N THR A 139 -10.56 -18.63 -14.57
CA THR A 139 -11.99 -18.32 -14.35
C THR A 139 -12.72 -19.42 -13.59
N ASP A 140 -12.27 -20.66 -13.69
CA ASP A 140 -12.79 -21.81 -12.94
C ASP A 140 -12.56 -21.70 -11.42
N ARG A 141 -11.58 -20.86 -10.99
CA ARG A 141 -11.30 -20.59 -9.57
C ARG A 141 -12.26 -19.59 -8.93
N VAL A 142 -13.03 -18.84 -9.72
CA VAL A 142 -13.91 -17.77 -9.22
C VAL A 142 -14.91 -18.27 -8.19
N PRO A 143 -15.60 -19.42 -8.34
CA PRO A 143 -16.52 -19.94 -7.34
C PRO A 143 -15.85 -20.21 -5.98
N ASP A 144 -14.66 -20.81 -5.97
CA ASP A 144 -13.90 -21.10 -4.74
C ASP A 144 -13.45 -19.82 -4.03
N ILE A 145 -13.03 -18.82 -4.81
CA ILE A 145 -12.68 -17.51 -4.30
C ILE A 145 -13.88 -16.87 -3.61
N ILE A 146 -15.04 -16.85 -4.27
CA ILE A 146 -16.28 -16.30 -3.71
C ILE A 146 -16.63 -17.02 -2.41
N ALA A 147 -16.64 -18.36 -2.38
CA ALA A 147 -16.93 -19.13 -1.19
C ALA A 147 -15.94 -18.83 -0.02
N SER A 148 -14.68 -18.61 -0.34
CA SER A 148 -13.67 -18.21 0.66
C SER A 148 -13.93 -16.80 1.21
N LEU A 149 -14.28 -15.86 0.35
CA LEU A 149 -14.61 -14.49 0.73
C LEU A 149 -15.91 -14.41 1.54
N GLU A 150 -16.93 -15.24 1.23
CA GLU A 150 -18.18 -15.36 2.02
C GLU A 150 -17.88 -15.78 3.46
N ARG A 151 -16.99 -16.76 3.66
CA ARG A 151 -16.56 -17.16 5.01
C ARG A 151 -15.85 -16.04 5.75
N ALA A 152 -14.99 -15.29 5.07
CA ALA A 152 -14.30 -14.15 5.67
C ALA A 152 -15.28 -13.02 6.04
N ALA A 153 -16.25 -12.73 5.19
CA ALA A 153 -17.25 -11.72 5.37
C ALA A 153 -18.22 -12.09 6.51
N SER A 154 -18.85 -13.28 6.46
CA SER A 154 -19.82 -13.74 7.46
C SER A 154 -19.23 -13.85 8.88
N SER A 155 -17.94 -14.14 8.99
CA SER A 155 -17.23 -14.18 10.28
C SER A 155 -16.78 -12.80 10.80
N THR A 156 -17.13 -11.72 10.08
CA THR A 156 -16.74 -10.36 10.45
C THR A 156 -17.98 -9.48 10.61
N GLY A 157 -18.27 -9.05 11.83
CA GLY A 157 -19.39 -8.13 12.07
C GLY A 157 -19.16 -6.77 11.42
N LYS A 158 -20.25 -6.07 11.04
CA LYS A 158 -20.22 -4.72 10.47
C LYS A 158 -19.49 -3.74 11.41
N PHE A 159 -18.73 -2.81 10.85
CA PHE A 159 -17.97 -1.82 11.59
C PHE A 159 -17.87 -0.50 10.83
N SER A 160 -17.14 0.46 11.36
CA SER A 160 -16.92 1.72 10.68
C SER A 160 -15.45 2.15 10.72
N ILE A 161 -15.02 2.80 9.67
CA ILE A 161 -13.74 3.52 9.61
C ILE A 161 -14.01 5.00 9.35
N LYS A 162 -12.96 5.81 9.37
CA LYS A 162 -13.07 7.24 9.10
C LYS A 162 -12.09 7.65 8.00
N VAL A 163 -12.47 8.66 7.24
CA VAL A 163 -11.56 9.32 6.31
C VAL A 163 -10.40 9.91 7.09
N GLY A 164 -9.19 9.59 6.67
CA GLY A 164 -7.94 10.11 7.24
C GLY A 164 -7.41 11.33 6.49
N ARG A 165 -6.09 11.48 6.47
CA ARG A 165 -5.40 12.56 5.77
C ARG A 165 -4.91 12.11 4.41
N THR A 166 -4.54 13.07 3.56
CA THR A 166 -3.82 12.81 2.32
C THR A 166 -2.43 12.25 2.57
N GLY A 167 -1.93 11.45 1.65
CA GLY A 167 -0.60 10.90 1.70
C GLY A 167 -0.07 10.51 0.33
N CYS A 168 1.22 10.19 0.26
CA CYS A 168 1.87 9.73 -0.96
C CYS A 168 2.72 8.50 -0.71
N PHE A 169 2.82 7.64 -1.72
CA PHE A 169 3.85 6.61 -1.77
C PHE A 169 4.86 6.95 -2.87
N PRO A 170 6.16 6.75 -2.62
CA PRO A 170 6.78 6.40 -1.33
C PRO A 170 6.79 7.57 -0.34
N SER A 171 6.76 8.82 -0.81
CA SER A 171 6.80 10.02 0.03
C SER A 171 6.24 11.25 -0.70
N PHE A 172 6.03 12.36 0.01
CA PHE A 172 5.66 13.65 -0.59
C PHE A 172 6.80 14.31 -1.41
N ARG A 173 8.05 13.87 -1.24
CA ARG A 173 9.18 14.35 -2.05
C ARG A 173 9.22 13.74 -3.44
N ASP A 174 8.83 12.47 -3.55
CA ASP A 174 8.79 11.72 -4.81
C ASP A 174 7.49 10.92 -4.89
N PRO A 175 6.33 11.59 -5.00
CA PRO A 175 5.04 10.94 -5.04
C PRO A 175 4.90 10.12 -6.33
N ARG A 176 4.62 8.83 -6.19
CA ARG A 176 4.21 7.95 -7.29
C ARG A 176 2.72 7.66 -7.23
N ILE A 177 2.18 7.63 -6.02
CA ILE A 177 0.77 7.40 -5.75
C ILE A 177 0.31 8.47 -4.77
N CYS A 178 -0.72 9.22 -5.15
CA CYS A 178 -1.45 10.13 -4.27
C CYS A 178 -2.68 9.40 -3.73
N TRP A 179 -2.85 9.37 -2.41
CA TRP A 179 -3.90 8.60 -1.76
C TRP A 179 -4.54 9.37 -0.59
N VAL A 180 -5.74 8.95 -0.23
CA VAL A 180 -6.43 9.34 1.00
C VAL A 180 -6.34 8.18 1.97
N GLY A 181 -5.83 8.43 3.17
CA GLY A 181 -5.71 7.45 4.24
C GLY A 181 -7.01 7.24 5.00
N LEU A 182 -6.97 6.29 5.89
CA LEU A 182 -8.10 5.91 6.73
C LEU A 182 -7.69 5.93 8.20
N SER A 183 -8.67 6.04 9.09
CA SER A 183 -8.51 6.07 10.55
C SER A 183 -9.71 5.39 11.22
N GLY A 184 -9.81 5.45 12.55
CA GLY A 184 -10.89 4.82 13.30
C GLY A 184 -10.63 3.34 13.59
N GLU A 185 -11.60 2.45 13.32
CA GLU A 185 -11.51 1.03 13.67
C GLU A 185 -10.57 0.22 12.75
N LEU A 186 -9.34 0.72 12.53
CA LEU A 186 -8.38 0.08 11.63
C LEU A 186 -8.01 -1.34 12.05
N ARG A 187 -8.03 -1.66 13.35
CA ARG A 187 -7.79 -3.03 13.84
C ARG A 187 -8.83 -4.02 13.28
N ARG A 188 -10.11 -3.62 13.20
CA ARG A 188 -11.16 -4.46 12.61
C ARG A 188 -10.96 -4.61 11.10
N LEU A 189 -10.56 -3.55 10.44
CA LEU A 189 -10.22 -3.58 9.01
C LEU A 189 -9.02 -4.50 8.74
N GLU A 190 -7.97 -4.45 9.56
CA GLU A 190 -6.80 -5.35 9.48
C GLU A 190 -7.22 -6.82 9.75
N GLN A 191 -8.12 -7.07 10.68
CA GLN A 191 -8.66 -8.42 10.93
C GLN A 191 -9.45 -8.95 9.74
N LEU A 192 -10.31 -8.13 9.13
CA LEU A 192 -11.04 -8.51 7.91
C LEU A 192 -10.06 -8.82 6.78
N GLN A 193 -9.08 -7.94 6.53
CA GLN A 193 -8.05 -8.17 5.52
C GLN A 193 -7.26 -9.45 5.80
N GLY A 194 -6.89 -9.73 7.05
CA GLY A 194 -6.20 -10.96 7.43
C GLY A 194 -7.02 -12.22 7.19
N ARG A 195 -8.36 -12.18 7.35
CA ARG A 195 -9.25 -13.31 7.01
C ARG A 195 -9.33 -13.52 5.49
N VAL A 196 -9.47 -12.43 4.73
CA VAL A 196 -9.43 -12.46 3.25
C VAL A 196 -8.09 -13.04 2.79
N GLU A 197 -6.98 -12.54 3.31
CA GLU A 197 -5.62 -13.00 3.00
C GLU A 197 -5.46 -14.50 3.30
N GLY A 198 -5.76 -14.91 4.53
CA GLY A 198 -5.61 -16.31 4.95
C GLY A 198 -6.48 -17.27 4.17
N GLY A 199 -7.73 -16.88 3.85
CA GLY A 199 -8.62 -17.69 3.04
C GLY A 199 -8.14 -17.88 1.60
N LEU A 200 -7.56 -16.84 1.01
CA LEU A 200 -7.02 -16.90 -0.35
C LEU A 200 -5.66 -17.63 -0.42
N VAL A 201 -4.81 -17.46 0.60
CA VAL A 201 -3.57 -18.24 0.72
C VAL A 201 -3.88 -19.74 0.84
N ALA A 202 -4.91 -20.13 1.58
CA ALA A 202 -5.36 -21.52 1.65
C ALA A 202 -5.85 -22.09 0.29
N LEU A 203 -6.24 -21.23 -0.64
CA LEU A 203 -6.54 -21.57 -2.02
C LEU A 203 -5.30 -21.57 -2.94
N GLY A 204 -4.10 -21.30 -2.42
CA GLY A 204 -2.85 -21.30 -3.17
C GLY A 204 -2.46 -19.95 -3.77
N PHE A 205 -3.12 -18.84 -3.40
CA PHE A 205 -2.65 -17.51 -3.77
C PHE A 205 -1.43 -17.11 -2.94
N GLU A 206 -0.49 -16.41 -3.57
CA GLU A 206 0.70 -15.91 -2.91
C GLU A 206 0.33 -14.97 -1.75
N PRO A 207 0.97 -15.11 -0.56
CA PRO A 207 0.79 -14.18 0.53
C PRO A 207 1.35 -12.80 0.17
N GLU A 208 0.72 -11.74 0.69
CA GLU A 208 1.26 -10.37 0.54
C GLU A 208 2.37 -10.14 1.56
N ASP A 209 3.60 -9.97 1.09
CA ASP A 209 4.78 -9.76 1.94
C ASP A 209 4.81 -8.39 2.62
N ARG A 210 4.07 -7.41 2.06
CA ARG A 210 4.05 -6.04 2.58
C ARG A 210 2.95 -5.86 3.61
N LYS A 211 3.28 -5.15 4.68
CA LYS A 211 2.28 -4.76 5.66
C LYS A 211 1.11 -4.02 4.98
N PHE A 212 -0.10 -4.44 5.29
CA PHE A 212 -1.32 -3.77 4.84
C PHE A 212 -1.34 -2.30 5.30
N LYS A 213 -1.48 -1.40 4.35
CA LYS A 213 -1.61 0.05 4.58
C LYS A 213 -2.91 0.52 3.95
N PRO A 214 -4.02 0.60 4.70
CA PRO A 214 -5.32 0.94 4.16
C PRO A 214 -5.32 2.36 3.58
N HIS A 215 -5.65 2.48 2.30
CA HIS A 215 -5.68 3.74 1.59
C HIS A 215 -6.59 3.67 0.36
N VAL A 216 -7.06 4.81 -0.08
CA VAL A 216 -7.77 4.98 -1.34
C VAL A 216 -6.86 5.72 -2.31
N THR A 217 -6.48 5.09 -3.40
CA THR A 217 -5.70 5.74 -4.46
C THR A 217 -6.58 6.74 -5.19
N VAL A 218 -6.10 7.98 -5.32
CA VAL A 218 -6.78 9.07 -6.03
C VAL A 218 -6.06 9.48 -7.31
N GLY A 219 -4.74 9.29 -7.35
CA GLY A 219 -3.95 9.62 -8.53
C GLY A 219 -2.61 8.90 -8.57
N ARG A 220 -2.05 8.79 -9.76
CA ARG A 220 -0.71 8.25 -10.02
C ARG A 220 0.10 9.26 -10.80
N THR A 221 1.28 9.61 -10.30
CA THR A 221 2.20 10.49 -11.05
C THR A 221 2.60 9.83 -12.36
N ARG A 222 2.52 10.57 -13.46
CA ARG A 222 2.88 10.07 -14.79
C ARG A 222 4.36 9.66 -14.85
N PRO A 223 4.73 8.66 -15.65
CA PRO A 223 6.12 8.29 -15.88
C PRO A 223 6.98 9.49 -16.29
N GLY A 224 8.23 9.51 -15.85
CA GLY A 224 9.17 10.58 -16.18
C GLY A 224 9.09 11.83 -15.30
N ILE A 225 8.06 12.02 -14.50
CA ILE A 225 7.96 13.13 -13.55
C ILE A 225 8.87 12.85 -12.34
N ARG A 226 9.89 13.71 -12.14
CA ARG A 226 10.92 13.57 -11.10
C ARG A 226 11.35 14.93 -10.55
N GLY A 227 12.15 14.92 -9.47
CA GLY A 227 12.76 16.10 -8.87
C GLY A 227 11.72 17.13 -8.46
N ARG A 228 11.98 18.41 -8.75
CA ARG A 228 11.11 19.53 -8.38
C ARG A 228 9.67 19.35 -8.83
N PHE A 229 9.45 18.80 -10.01
CA PHE A 229 8.08 18.60 -10.53
C PHE A 229 7.30 17.54 -9.74
N ALA A 230 7.97 16.51 -9.25
CA ALA A 230 7.37 15.53 -8.36
C ALA A 230 7.10 16.15 -6.97
N GLU A 231 8.05 16.92 -6.45
CA GLU A 231 7.93 17.60 -5.16
C GLU A 231 6.77 18.61 -5.15
N ASP A 232 6.57 19.38 -6.23
CA ASP A 232 5.44 20.30 -6.40
C ASP A 232 4.09 19.57 -6.26
N ILE A 233 3.95 18.38 -6.89
CA ILE A 233 2.75 17.53 -6.75
C ILE A 233 2.58 17.12 -5.29
N GLY A 234 3.64 16.65 -4.63
CA GLY A 234 3.57 16.20 -3.24
C GLY A 234 3.19 17.32 -2.28
N VAL A 235 3.72 18.53 -2.48
CA VAL A 235 3.35 19.72 -1.69
C VAL A 235 1.88 20.07 -1.90
N SER A 236 1.43 20.12 -3.15
CA SER A 236 0.03 20.41 -3.47
C SER A 236 -0.91 19.37 -2.86
N TRP A 237 -0.56 18.08 -2.96
CA TRP A 237 -1.36 16.99 -2.39
C TRP A 237 -1.42 17.04 -0.86
N ARG A 238 -0.32 17.37 -0.19
CA ARG A 238 -0.27 17.54 1.28
C ARG A 238 -1.24 18.60 1.79
N HIS A 239 -1.40 19.69 1.03
CA HIS A 239 -2.24 20.83 1.40
C HIS A 239 -3.60 20.85 0.72
N ALA A 240 -3.93 19.77 -0.01
CA ALA A 240 -5.21 19.64 -0.69
C ALA A 240 -6.39 19.73 0.29
N PRO A 241 -7.46 20.47 -0.03
CA PRO A 241 -8.57 20.76 0.90
C PRO A 241 -9.51 19.55 1.04
N LEU A 242 -9.12 18.56 1.86
CA LEU A 242 -9.92 17.39 2.18
C LEU A 242 -10.87 17.71 3.34
N HIS A 243 -12.15 17.98 3.02
CA HIS A 243 -13.15 18.40 4.00
C HIS A 243 -13.76 17.21 4.76
N SER A 244 -13.78 16.02 4.15
CA SER A 244 -14.35 14.80 4.77
C SER A 244 -13.47 14.16 5.83
N THR A 245 -12.30 14.71 6.16
CA THR A 245 -11.45 14.16 7.23
C THR A 245 -12.26 13.93 8.51
N GLY A 246 -12.21 12.70 9.04
CA GLY A 246 -13.00 12.29 10.21
C GLY A 246 -14.42 11.79 9.90
N THR A 247 -14.90 11.95 8.66
CA THR A 247 -16.20 11.42 8.23
C THR A 247 -16.21 9.90 8.33
N THR A 248 -17.27 9.37 8.92
CA THR A 248 -17.47 7.93 9.12
C THR A 248 -17.88 7.24 7.82
N ILE A 249 -17.23 6.12 7.53
CA ILE A 249 -17.52 5.22 6.43
C ILE A 249 -18.01 3.89 7.04
N PRO A 250 -19.30 3.52 6.88
CA PRO A 250 -19.77 2.21 7.31
C PRO A 250 -19.19 1.13 6.40
N ILE A 251 -18.72 0.06 7.00
CA ILE A 251 -18.22 -1.13 6.30
C ILE A 251 -19.20 -2.26 6.55
N SER A 252 -19.95 -2.59 5.51
CA SER A 252 -21.02 -3.61 5.57
C SER A 252 -20.80 -4.75 4.58
N ALA A 253 -19.89 -4.61 3.62
CA ALA A 253 -19.61 -5.61 2.61
C ALA A 253 -18.18 -5.50 2.09
N ILE A 254 -17.70 -6.61 1.51
CA ILE A 254 -16.55 -6.66 0.61
C ILE A 254 -17.01 -7.12 -0.76
N ALA A 255 -16.22 -6.84 -1.81
CA ALA A 255 -16.58 -7.26 -3.15
C ALA A 255 -15.38 -7.84 -3.89
N LEU A 256 -15.65 -8.80 -4.77
CA LEU A 256 -14.72 -9.33 -5.75
C LEU A 256 -14.92 -8.56 -7.06
N TYR A 257 -13.83 -8.06 -7.62
CA TYR A 257 -13.84 -7.30 -8.87
C TYR A 257 -12.96 -7.95 -9.93
N ARG A 258 -13.43 -7.88 -11.17
CA ARG A 258 -12.63 -8.09 -12.38
C ARG A 258 -12.13 -6.75 -12.89
N SER A 259 -10.85 -6.67 -13.23
CA SER A 259 -10.21 -5.50 -13.83
C SER A 259 -10.03 -5.70 -15.32
N TYR A 260 -10.53 -4.76 -16.12
CA TYR A 260 -10.24 -4.66 -17.54
C TYR A 260 -9.15 -3.60 -17.73
N LEU A 261 -8.04 -4.02 -18.31
CA LEU A 261 -6.98 -3.10 -18.72
C LEU A 261 -7.37 -2.54 -20.07
N GLY A 262 -7.83 -1.28 -20.12
CA GLY A 262 -8.10 -0.58 -21.36
C GLY A 262 -6.81 0.02 -21.93
N GLU A 263 -6.72 0.14 -23.25
CA GLU A 263 -5.62 0.82 -23.96
C GLU A 263 -5.63 2.34 -23.71
N ASP A 264 -6.79 2.92 -23.46
CA ASP A 264 -6.99 4.34 -23.15
C ASP A 264 -7.30 4.56 -21.67
N ASP A 265 -6.28 4.98 -20.91
CA ASP A 265 -6.29 5.76 -19.65
C ASP A 265 -7.29 5.42 -18.52
N GLY A 266 -8.10 4.35 -18.59
CA GLY A 266 -9.04 4.01 -17.52
C GLY A 266 -9.17 2.52 -17.25
N ALA A 267 -8.75 2.05 -16.06
CA ALA A 267 -9.14 0.72 -15.62
C ALA A 267 -10.67 0.69 -15.40
N ARG A 268 -11.36 -0.19 -16.11
CA ARG A 268 -12.76 -0.50 -15.88
C ARG A 268 -12.85 -1.71 -14.95
N TYR A 269 -13.73 -1.64 -13.98
CA TYR A 269 -13.97 -2.70 -13.02
C TYR A 269 -15.39 -3.22 -13.14
N GLU A 270 -15.53 -4.53 -13.05
CA GLU A 270 -16.79 -5.25 -12.98
C GLU A 270 -16.88 -5.95 -11.62
N GLN A 271 -17.97 -5.71 -10.89
CA GLN A 271 -18.22 -6.38 -9.63
C GLN A 271 -18.79 -7.77 -9.91
N LEU A 272 -18.03 -8.81 -9.56
CA LEU A 272 -18.44 -10.20 -9.74
C LEU A 272 -19.29 -10.71 -8.57
N ALA A 273 -18.98 -10.25 -7.36
CA ALA A 273 -19.71 -10.60 -6.15
C ALA A 273 -19.70 -9.46 -5.14
N ASN A 274 -20.78 -9.33 -4.36
CA ASN A 274 -20.89 -8.45 -3.21
C ASN A 274 -21.25 -9.30 -1.99
N LEU A 275 -20.41 -9.28 -0.96
CA LEU A 275 -20.45 -10.20 0.16
C LEU A 275 -20.64 -9.42 1.44
N GLU A 276 -21.83 -9.53 2.03
CA GLU A 276 -22.17 -8.80 3.24
C GLU A 276 -21.43 -9.32 4.47
N LEU A 277 -21.02 -8.40 5.34
CA LEU A 277 -20.49 -8.73 6.65
C LEU A 277 -21.60 -9.17 7.60
N GLY A 278 -21.28 -10.10 8.49
CA GLY A 278 -22.21 -10.68 9.47
C GLY A 278 -22.75 -9.71 10.54
#